data_6b6b077dbcf2d1f22b28b5c457a3c33f
#
_entry.id   6b6b077dbcf2d1f22b28b5c457a3c33f
#
_cell.length_a   1.000
_cell.length_b   1.000
_cell.length_c   1.000
_cell.angle_alpha   90.00
_cell.angle_beta   90.00
_cell.angle_gamma   90.00
#
_symmetry.space_group_name_H-M   'P 1'
#
loop_
_entity.id
_entity.type
_entity.pdbx_description
1 polymer ?
#
loop_
_entity_poly.entity_id
_entity_poly.type
_entity_poly.pdbx_seq_one_letter_code
_entity_poly.pdbx_strand_id
1 'polypeptide(L)'
;QMLDLGLNMPPLPLGCDLQDLLRRGLAKAMERHDVGVMMTYHQAGGGPAEREAGAQWLAQSVERVDPDRVLVCPGAQAALAAVMLAYSKPGDGIIAEPLVYPGLLTAAQQLGRRVLVAESDADGMTPAGLERACRDGGRLVYLNPTLQNPTAHTMSAARRRDLVRSAVACGVRIIEDDPYSLFLDDAPPALASLAPASVFYIATLAKTLTPGLRTAFVLGPDQDSRHNVLAAMRSFAVMAAPLMGVLTTQWITSGTAQQILDGVRAEALARQQLARQRLPGP
;
A
#
# COMPACT_ATOMS: atom_id res chain seq x y z
N GLN A 1 4.81 31.94 8.37
CA GLN A 1 4.21 30.84 7.63
C GLN A 1 4.15 29.64 8.56
N MET A 2 2.97 29.09 8.78
CA MET A 2 2.78 27.91 9.64
C MET A 2 3.28 26.67 8.86
N LEU A 3 4.18 25.89 9.46
CA LEU A 3 4.61 24.59 8.94
C LEU A 3 3.54 23.55 9.28
N ASP A 4 2.89 23.01 8.27
CA ASP A 4 1.95 21.89 8.43
C ASP A 4 2.72 20.57 8.39
N LEU A 5 2.80 19.88 9.52
CA LEU A 5 3.38 18.53 9.65
C LEU A 5 2.31 17.44 9.76
N GLY A 6 1.03 17.80 9.54
CA GLY A 6 -0.09 16.84 9.64
C GLY A 6 -0.18 15.83 8.50
N LEU A 7 0.39 16.14 7.34
CA LEU A 7 0.44 15.24 6.20
C LEU A 7 1.84 14.68 6.00
N ASN A 8 1.97 13.37 5.96
CA ASN A 8 3.22 12.72 5.59
C ASN A 8 3.42 12.80 4.06
N MET A 9 3.90 13.97 3.60
CA MET A 9 4.18 14.22 2.18
C MET A 9 5.57 13.66 1.81
N PRO A 10 5.69 12.89 0.72
CA PRO A 10 7.01 12.51 0.22
C PRO A 10 7.77 13.76 -0.22
N PRO A 11 9.09 13.80 -0.06
CA PRO A 11 9.89 14.88 -0.62
C PRO A 11 9.89 14.85 -2.14
N LEU A 12 10.21 15.97 -2.78
CA LEU A 12 10.55 15.97 -4.21
C LEU A 12 11.84 15.15 -4.41
N PRO A 13 11.95 14.36 -5.49
CA PRO A 13 13.10 13.51 -5.71
C PRO A 13 14.37 14.32 -5.96
N LEU A 14 15.43 14.04 -5.21
CA LEU A 14 16.73 14.66 -5.43
C LEU A 14 17.35 14.19 -6.76
N GLY A 15 17.90 15.11 -7.51
CA GLY A 15 18.56 14.79 -8.80
C GLY A 15 17.61 14.44 -9.96
N CYS A 16 16.29 14.60 -9.77
CA CYS A 16 15.29 14.37 -10.81
C CYS A 16 14.46 15.62 -11.06
N ASP A 17 14.32 16.02 -12.33
CA ASP A 17 13.32 17.01 -12.73
C ASP A 17 11.97 16.30 -12.98
N LEU A 18 11.13 16.27 -11.95
CA LEU A 18 9.83 15.61 -12.02
C LEU A 18 8.93 16.24 -13.09
N GLN A 19 9.05 17.55 -13.34
CA GLN A 19 8.28 18.25 -14.37
C GLN A 19 8.69 17.75 -15.78
N ASP A 20 9.99 17.62 -16.03
CA ASP A 20 10.50 17.11 -17.30
C ASP A 20 10.17 15.62 -17.49
N LEU A 21 10.30 14.81 -16.44
CA LEU A 21 9.89 13.40 -16.45
C LEU A 21 8.40 13.24 -16.78
N LEU A 22 7.54 14.06 -16.18
CA LEU A 22 6.11 14.06 -16.46
C LEU A 22 5.83 14.48 -17.92
N ARG A 23 6.42 15.58 -18.37
CA ARG A 23 6.23 16.07 -19.75
C ARG A 23 6.63 15.01 -20.77
N ARG A 24 7.80 14.41 -20.62
CA ARG A 24 8.30 13.34 -21.53
C ARG A 24 7.45 12.08 -21.44
N GLY A 25 7.01 11.71 -20.23
CA GLY A 25 6.15 10.56 -20.02
C GLY A 25 4.79 10.71 -20.71
N LEU A 26 4.16 11.87 -20.56
CA LEU A 26 2.89 12.16 -21.23
C LEU A 26 3.05 12.22 -22.75
N ALA A 27 4.08 12.89 -23.27
CA ALA A 27 4.34 12.93 -24.72
C ALA A 27 4.47 11.51 -25.29
N LYS A 28 5.27 10.65 -24.66
CA LYS A 28 5.47 9.27 -25.09
C LYS A 28 4.21 8.40 -24.93
N ALA A 29 3.37 8.67 -23.92
CA ALA A 29 2.07 8.01 -23.78
C ALA A 29 1.15 8.35 -24.95
N MET A 30 1.09 9.63 -25.34
CA MET A 30 0.27 10.11 -26.47
C MET A 30 0.77 9.61 -27.83
N GLU A 31 2.07 9.35 -27.99
CA GLU A 31 2.63 8.76 -29.20
C GLU A 31 2.28 7.28 -29.39
N ARG A 32 2.12 6.54 -28.26
CA ARG A 32 1.98 5.09 -28.27
C ARG A 32 0.56 4.57 -28.09
N HIS A 33 -0.32 5.41 -27.57
CA HIS A 33 -1.69 5.05 -27.25
C HIS A 33 -2.67 6.03 -27.90
N ASP A 34 -3.78 5.50 -28.35
CA ASP A 34 -4.90 6.32 -28.80
C ASP A 34 -5.46 7.14 -27.62
N VAL A 35 -5.57 8.45 -27.80
CA VAL A 35 -6.11 9.37 -26.79
C VAL A 35 -7.53 8.97 -26.40
N GLY A 36 -8.34 8.49 -27.36
CA GLY A 36 -9.69 7.98 -27.10
C GLY A 36 -9.68 6.83 -26.09
N VAL A 37 -8.71 5.92 -26.15
CA VAL A 37 -8.55 4.82 -25.20
C VAL A 37 -8.16 5.36 -23.81
N MET A 38 -7.24 6.32 -23.74
CA MET A 38 -6.78 6.91 -22.47
C MET A 38 -7.83 7.79 -21.78
N MET A 39 -8.81 8.30 -22.53
CA MET A 39 -9.83 9.23 -22.03
C MET A 39 -11.22 8.62 -21.94
N THR A 40 -11.33 7.30 -22.02
CA THR A 40 -12.60 6.56 -21.91
C THR A 40 -12.56 5.57 -20.75
N TYR A 41 -13.67 4.86 -20.54
CA TYR A 41 -13.69 3.76 -19.57
C TYR A 41 -12.74 2.65 -20.00
N HIS A 42 -11.87 2.26 -19.07
CA HIS A 42 -10.86 1.23 -19.25
C HIS A 42 -11.19 -0.01 -18.43
N GLN A 43 -10.42 -1.09 -18.60
CA GLN A 43 -10.59 -2.29 -17.77
C GLN A 43 -10.45 -1.94 -16.29
N ALA A 44 -11.54 -2.06 -15.55
CA ALA A 44 -11.53 -1.83 -14.11
C ALA A 44 -10.53 -2.80 -13.44
N GLY A 45 -9.67 -2.25 -12.60
CA GLY A 45 -8.64 -3.03 -11.93
C GLY A 45 -7.33 -3.21 -12.70
N GLY A 46 -7.19 -2.55 -13.84
CA GLY A 46 -6.00 -2.54 -14.70
C GLY A 46 -6.02 -3.61 -15.80
N GLY A 47 -5.56 -3.21 -17.00
CA GLY A 47 -5.30 -4.12 -18.11
C GLY A 47 -4.07 -5.00 -17.86
N PRO A 48 -3.79 -5.99 -18.75
CA PRO A 48 -2.65 -6.89 -18.59
C PRO A 48 -1.32 -6.15 -18.39
N ALA A 49 -0.99 -5.17 -19.23
CA ALA A 49 0.26 -4.42 -19.13
C ALA A 49 0.39 -3.63 -17.83
N GLU A 50 -0.70 -3.07 -17.32
CA GLU A 50 -0.72 -2.35 -16.04
C GLU A 50 -0.52 -3.31 -14.85
N ARG A 51 -1.12 -4.52 -14.91
CA ARG A 51 -0.93 -5.54 -13.87
C ARG A 51 0.46 -6.14 -13.90
N GLU A 52 1.05 -6.36 -15.09
CA GLU A 52 2.44 -6.79 -15.26
C GLU A 52 3.41 -5.76 -14.68
N ALA A 53 3.23 -4.47 -14.99
CA ALA A 53 4.02 -3.39 -14.39
C ALA A 53 3.82 -3.34 -12.87
N GLY A 54 2.59 -3.50 -12.38
CA GLY A 54 2.30 -3.62 -10.95
C GLY A 54 3.03 -4.80 -10.31
N ALA A 55 3.02 -5.97 -10.95
CA ALA A 55 3.74 -7.15 -10.46
C ALA A 55 5.26 -6.91 -10.43
N GLN A 56 5.83 -6.29 -11.47
CA GLN A 56 7.24 -5.89 -11.48
C GLN A 56 7.58 -4.95 -10.32
N TRP A 57 6.71 -3.98 -10.03
CA TRP A 57 6.92 -3.06 -8.90
C TRP A 57 6.85 -3.77 -7.56
N LEU A 58 5.84 -4.61 -7.35
CA LEU A 58 5.62 -5.36 -6.13
C LEU A 58 6.71 -6.41 -5.84
N ALA A 59 7.34 -6.95 -6.89
CA ALA A 59 8.42 -7.93 -6.77
C ALA A 59 9.69 -7.40 -6.07
N GLN A 60 9.77 -6.09 -5.85
CA GLN A 60 10.84 -5.49 -5.03
C GLN A 60 10.65 -5.75 -3.52
N SER A 61 9.42 -6.05 -3.08
CA SER A 61 9.07 -6.25 -1.66
C SER A 61 8.44 -7.61 -1.37
N VAL A 62 7.82 -8.23 -2.37
CA VAL A 62 7.08 -9.50 -2.22
C VAL A 62 7.65 -10.56 -3.14
N GLU A 63 7.91 -11.74 -2.59
CA GLU A 63 8.32 -12.89 -3.39
C GLU A 63 7.15 -13.46 -4.22
N ARG A 64 7.42 -13.86 -5.48
CA ARG A 64 6.48 -14.55 -6.36
C ARG A 64 5.16 -13.80 -6.60
N VAL A 65 5.25 -12.67 -7.23
CA VAL A 65 4.09 -11.88 -7.64
C VAL A 65 3.54 -12.37 -8.99
N ASP A 66 2.33 -12.90 -8.98
CA ASP A 66 1.57 -13.26 -10.18
C ASP A 66 0.74 -12.05 -10.64
N PRO A 67 0.92 -11.54 -11.88
CA PRO A 67 0.14 -10.42 -12.41
C PRO A 67 -1.38 -10.65 -12.38
N ASP A 68 -1.82 -11.90 -12.48
CA ASP A 68 -3.25 -12.23 -12.43
C ASP A 68 -3.88 -12.06 -11.03
N ARG A 69 -3.05 -11.91 -10.01
CA ARG A 69 -3.47 -11.58 -8.64
C ARG A 69 -3.38 -10.09 -8.33
N VAL A 70 -2.82 -9.28 -9.24
CA VAL A 70 -2.64 -7.83 -9.06
C VAL A 70 -3.88 -7.07 -9.49
N LEU A 71 -4.30 -6.10 -8.67
CA LEU A 71 -5.35 -5.14 -8.93
C LEU A 71 -4.76 -3.72 -8.90
N VAL A 72 -5.07 -2.92 -9.92
CA VAL A 72 -4.73 -1.50 -9.96
C VAL A 72 -5.86 -0.67 -9.36
N CYS A 73 -5.54 0.13 -8.35
CA CYS A 73 -6.50 0.91 -7.57
C CYS A 73 -6.21 2.41 -7.65
N PRO A 74 -7.23 3.29 -7.50
CA PRO A 74 -7.05 4.74 -7.44
C PRO A 74 -6.49 5.22 -6.09
N GLY A 75 -5.37 4.63 -5.66
CA GLY A 75 -4.67 4.90 -4.41
C GLY A 75 -4.98 3.90 -3.30
N ALA A 76 -4.10 3.88 -2.27
CA ALA A 76 -4.18 2.91 -1.17
C ALA A 76 -5.46 3.03 -0.33
N GLN A 77 -6.00 4.24 -0.15
CA GLN A 77 -7.24 4.42 0.62
C GLN A 77 -8.42 3.70 -0.04
N ALA A 78 -8.53 3.77 -1.37
CA ALA A 78 -9.55 3.05 -2.11
C ALA A 78 -9.31 1.53 -2.06
N ALA A 79 -8.05 1.10 -2.16
CA ALA A 79 -7.65 -0.29 -2.03
C ALA A 79 -8.05 -0.86 -0.66
N LEU A 80 -7.70 -0.16 0.42
CA LEU A 80 -8.05 -0.53 1.80
C LEU A 80 -9.58 -0.67 1.98
N ALA A 81 -10.33 0.35 1.56
CA ALA A 81 -11.79 0.33 1.64
C ALA A 81 -12.40 -0.83 0.85
N ALA A 82 -11.87 -1.12 -0.34
CA ALA A 82 -12.34 -2.22 -1.17
C ALA A 82 -12.10 -3.59 -0.54
N VAL A 83 -10.90 -3.83 0.04
CA VAL A 83 -10.61 -5.08 0.76
C VAL A 83 -11.53 -5.23 1.98
N MET A 84 -11.70 -4.17 2.78
CA MET A 84 -12.60 -4.18 3.93
C MET A 84 -14.05 -4.47 3.52
N LEU A 85 -14.52 -3.84 2.43
CA LEU A 85 -15.88 -4.04 1.93
C LEU A 85 -16.10 -5.46 1.43
N ALA A 86 -15.11 -6.05 0.74
CA ALA A 86 -15.19 -7.41 0.18
C ALA A 86 -15.14 -8.51 1.26
N TYR A 87 -14.42 -8.27 2.37
CA TYR A 87 -14.09 -9.33 3.34
C TYR A 87 -14.56 -9.06 4.77
N SER A 88 -15.42 -8.07 4.96
CA SER A 88 -16.12 -7.84 6.23
C SER A 88 -17.52 -7.28 6.00
N LYS A 89 -18.36 -7.34 7.03
CA LYS A 89 -19.73 -6.81 7.05
C LYS A 89 -19.84 -5.70 8.08
N PRO A 90 -20.88 -4.83 8.01
CA PRO A 90 -21.17 -3.90 9.08
C PRO A 90 -21.29 -4.62 10.43
N GLY A 91 -20.63 -4.06 11.46
CA GLY A 91 -20.52 -4.66 12.79
C GLY A 91 -19.33 -5.58 13.00
N ASP A 92 -18.67 -6.07 11.94
CA ASP A 92 -17.45 -6.87 12.08
C ASP A 92 -16.28 -6.05 12.64
N GLY A 93 -15.36 -6.75 13.33
CA GLY A 93 -14.15 -6.18 13.89
C GLY A 93 -12.99 -6.15 12.88
N ILE A 94 -12.33 -4.99 12.74
CA ILE A 94 -11.03 -4.86 12.11
C ILE A 94 -9.99 -4.77 13.23
N ILE A 95 -9.10 -5.74 13.31
CA ILE A 95 -8.06 -5.79 14.34
C ILE A 95 -6.91 -4.87 13.92
N ALA A 96 -6.48 -3.99 14.79
CA ALA A 96 -5.41 -3.04 14.54
C ALA A 96 -4.58 -2.76 15.80
N GLU A 97 -3.41 -2.18 15.60
CA GLU A 97 -2.56 -1.68 16.69
C GLU A 97 -3.17 -0.46 17.37
N PRO A 98 -2.76 -0.11 18.62
CA PRO A 98 -3.28 1.05 19.35
C PRO A 98 -3.04 2.39 18.61
N LEU A 99 -1.91 2.53 17.94
CA LEU A 99 -1.59 3.64 17.05
C LEU A 99 -1.62 3.12 15.62
N VAL A 100 -2.42 3.73 14.78
CA VAL A 100 -2.66 3.24 13.42
C VAL A 100 -2.89 4.40 12.46
N TYR A 101 -2.69 4.14 11.18
CA TYR A 101 -2.99 5.09 10.12
C TYR A 101 -4.44 5.62 10.22
N PRO A 102 -4.64 6.96 10.32
CA PRO A 102 -5.99 7.52 10.50
C PRO A 102 -6.97 7.16 9.39
N GLY A 103 -6.48 6.90 8.17
CA GLY A 103 -7.31 6.47 7.05
C GLY A 103 -8.00 5.13 7.27
N LEU A 104 -7.42 4.22 8.07
CA LEU A 104 -8.09 3.00 8.50
C LEU A 104 -9.31 3.32 9.37
N LEU A 105 -9.14 4.20 10.36
CA LEU A 105 -10.22 4.57 11.29
C LEU A 105 -11.40 5.19 10.53
N THR A 106 -11.10 6.11 9.62
CA THR A 106 -12.11 6.75 8.76
C THR A 106 -12.83 5.71 7.88
N ALA A 107 -12.09 4.81 7.23
CA ALA A 107 -12.68 3.78 6.39
C ALA A 107 -13.55 2.81 7.21
N ALA A 108 -13.08 2.35 8.37
CA ALA A 108 -13.82 1.47 9.25
C ALA A 108 -15.14 2.11 9.70
N GLN A 109 -15.09 3.38 10.15
CA GLN A 109 -16.26 4.12 10.57
C GLN A 109 -17.29 4.27 9.44
N GLN A 110 -16.87 4.72 8.26
CA GLN A 110 -17.76 4.93 7.12
C GLN A 110 -18.39 3.63 6.61
N LEU A 111 -17.66 2.53 6.74
CA LEU A 111 -18.15 1.20 6.35
C LEU A 111 -18.94 0.50 7.49
N GLY A 112 -19.10 1.13 8.64
CA GLY A 112 -19.81 0.55 9.79
C GLY A 112 -19.07 -0.62 10.46
N ARG A 113 -17.72 -0.67 10.36
CA ARG A 113 -16.87 -1.67 11.02
C ARG A 113 -16.38 -1.14 12.35
N ARG A 114 -16.20 -2.04 13.32
CA ARG A 114 -15.57 -1.71 14.60
C ARG A 114 -14.07 -1.87 14.47
N VAL A 115 -13.29 -1.01 15.10
CA VAL A 115 -11.85 -1.25 15.25
C VAL A 115 -11.62 -1.92 16.60
N LEU A 116 -11.01 -3.10 16.58
CA LEU A 116 -10.60 -3.85 17.77
C LEU A 116 -9.11 -3.65 17.99
N VAL A 117 -8.78 -2.98 19.08
CA VAL A 117 -7.38 -2.70 19.42
C VAL A 117 -6.75 -3.96 20.00
N ALA A 118 -5.75 -4.50 19.33
CA ALA A 118 -4.96 -5.63 19.82
C ALA A 118 -3.84 -5.16 20.74
N GLU A 119 -3.55 -5.96 21.78
CA GLU A 119 -2.40 -5.73 22.64
C GLU A 119 -1.11 -5.72 21.81
N SER A 120 -0.26 -4.73 22.07
CA SER A 120 0.99 -4.49 21.35
C SER A 120 2.10 -4.19 22.34
N ASP A 121 3.33 -4.51 21.95
CA ASP A 121 4.56 -4.20 22.70
C ASP A 121 5.53 -3.35 21.84
N ALA A 122 6.79 -3.28 22.21
CA ALA A 122 7.79 -2.51 21.49
C ALA A 122 8.03 -3.01 20.04
N ASP A 123 7.68 -4.27 19.73
CA ASP A 123 7.78 -4.85 18.36
C ASP A 123 6.42 -4.91 17.64
N GLY A 124 5.44 -4.14 18.12
CA GLY A 124 4.10 -4.04 17.53
C GLY A 124 3.09 -5.03 18.09
N MET A 125 2.04 -5.35 17.33
CA MET A 125 0.97 -6.27 17.73
C MET A 125 1.53 -7.60 18.25
N THR A 126 1.03 -8.07 19.41
CA THR A 126 1.40 -9.38 19.93
C THR A 126 0.51 -10.50 19.38
N PRO A 127 1.02 -11.74 19.20
CA PRO A 127 0.21 -12.89 18.81
C PRO A 127 -0.97 -13.13 19.76
N ALA A 128 -0.76 -13.03 21.06
CA ALA A 128 -1.82 -13.18 22.07
C ALA A 128 -2.90 -12.08 21.96
N GLY A 129 -2.48 -10.83 21.66
CA GLY A 129 -3.38 -9.71 21.41
C GLY A 129 -4.24 -9.94 20.16
N LEU A 130 -3.63 -10.43 19.08
CA LEU A 130 -4.34 -10.81 17.86
C LEU A 130 -5.38 -11.91 18.14
N GLU A 131 -4.98 -12.99 18.80
CA GLU A 131 -5.86 -14.11 19.10
C GLU A 131 -7.03 -13.72 20.01
N ARG A 132 -6.79 -12.83 20.98
CA ARG A 132 -7.87 -12.27 21.82
C ARG A 132 -8.85 -11.46 20.96
N ALA A 133 -8.36 -10.55 20.12
CA ALA A 133 -9.19 -9.74 19.25
C ALA A 133 -9.99 -10.60 18.23
N CYS A 134 -9.44 -11.73 17.77
CA CYS A 134 -10.19 -12.69 16.96
C CYS A 134 -11.40 -13.28 17.71
N ARG A 135 -11.20 -13.66 19.00
CA ARG A 135 -12.30 -14.14 19.84
C ARG A 135 -13.38 -13.08 20.10
N ASP A 136 -12.98 -11.81 20.12
CA ASP A 136 -13.86 -10.66 20.30
C ASP A 136 -14.59 -10.23 19.01
N GLY A 137 -14.49 -11.03 17.94
CA GLY A 137 -15.22 -10.84 16.69
C GLY A 137 -14.40 -10.15 15.59
N GLY A 138 -13.08 -10.16 15.70
CA GLY A 138 -12.19 -9.72 14.63
C GLY A 138 -12.29 -10.60 13.39
N ARG A 139 -12.36 -9.99 12.19
CA ARG A 139 -12.51 -10.67 10.90
C ARG A 139 -11.40 -10.37 9.93
N LEU A 140 -10.78 -9.20 10.05
CA LEU A 140 -9.61 -8.76 9.29
C LEU A 140 -8.60 -8.18 10.25
N VAL A 141 -7.33 -8.36 9.92
CA VAL A 141 -6.21 -7.73 10.62
C VAL A 141 -5.60 -6.68 9.70
N TYR A 142 -5.45 -5.45 10.18
CA TYR A 142 -4.71 -4.41 9.47
C TYR A 142 -3.34 -4.21 10.13
N LEU A 143 -2.29 -4.27 9.33
CA LEU A 143 -0.92 -4.04 9.74
C LEU A 143 -0.20 -3.11 8.75
N ASN A 144 0.57 -2.18 9.29
CA ASN A 144 1.57 -1.40 8.57
C ASN A 144 2.94 -1.74 9.16
N PRO A 145 3.55 -2.90 8.80
CA PRO A 145 4.62 -3.51 9.58
C PRO A 145 6.00 -2.92 9.32
N THR A 146 6.15 -2.05 8.31
CA THR A 146 7.42 -1.43 7.94
C THR A 146 7.32 0.08 8.04
N LEU A 147 8.18 0.72 8.87
CA LEU A 147 8.12 2.17 9.15
C LEU A 147 6.69 2.62 9.48
N GLN A 148 6.09 1.93 10.42
CA GLN A 148 4.69 2.07 10.83
C GLN A 148 4.27 3.53 11.00
N ASN A 149 3.11 3.88 10.49
CA ASN A 149 2.53 5.21 10.67
C ASN A 149 1.55 5.20 11.87
N PRO A 150 1.84 5.90 13.00
CA PRO A 150 2.79 7.04 13.07
C PRO A 150 4.13 6.76 13.78
N THR A 151 4.40 5.55 14.25
CA THR A 151 5.53 5.27 15.17
C THR A 151 6.89 5.18 14.49
N ALA A 152 6.93 5.04 13.15
CA ALA A 152 8.13 4.74 12.37
C ALA A 152 8.84 3.43 12.77
N HIS A 153 8.20 2.58 13.60
CA HIS A 153 8.72 1.28 13.98
C HIS A 153 8.68 0.29 12.80
N THR A 154 9.64 -0.61 12.74
CA THR A 154 9.63 -1.72 11.78
C THR A 154 9.58 -3.05 12.54
N MET A 155 8.48 -3.76 12.36
CA MET A 155 8.24 -5.07 13.00
C MET A 155 9.27 -6.10 12.57
N SER A 156 9.83 -6.82 13.53
CA SER A 156 10.85 -7.82 13.26
C SER A 156 10.34 -8.99 12.41
N ALA A 157 11.25 -9.66 11.70
CA ALA A 157 10.91 -10.85 10.90
C ALA A 157 10.36 -12.00 11.78
N ALA A 158 10.77 -12.10 13.05
CA ALA A 158 10.25 -13.09 13.98
C ALA A 158 8.78 -12.79 14.32
N ARG A 159 8.46 -11.56 14.70
CA ARG A 159 7.09 -11.12 15.00
C ARG A 159 6.16 -11.29 13.80
N ARG A 160 6.62 -10.96 12.59
CA ARG A 160 5.83 -11.18 11.35
C ARG A 160 5.45 -12.65 11.18
N ARG A 161 6.39 -13.58 11.37
CA ARG A 161 6.11 -15.04 11.32
C ARG A 161 5.11 -15.48 12.37
N ASP A 162 5.23 -14.97 13.59
CA ASP A 162 4.33 -15.31 14.69
C ASP A 162 2.90 -14.81 14.42
N LEU A 163 2.75 -13.56 13.99
CA LEU A 163 1.44 -12.99 13.64
C LEU A 163 0.76 -13.72 12.48
N VAL A 164 1.52 -14.09 11.45
CA VAL A 164 0.99 -14.88 10.34
C VAL A 164 0.47 -16.22 10.83
N ARG A 165 1.21 -16.92 11.71
CA ARG A 165 0.75 -18.19 12.28
C ARG A 165 -0.53 -18.04 13.07
N SER A 166 -0.61 -17.02 13.95
CA SER A 166 -1.82 -16.73 14.72
C SER A 166 -3.00 -16.35 13.83
N ALA A 167 -2.80 -15.51 12.82
CA ALA A 167 -3.86 -15.12 11.90
C ALA A 167 -4.41 -16.32 11.10
N VAL A 168 -3.54 -17.19 10.60
CA VAL A 168 -3.93 -18.42 9.91
C VAL A 168 -4.68 -19.36 10.85
N ALA A 169 -4.20 -19.55 12.08
CA ALA A 169 -4.86 -20.38 13.09
C ALA A 169 -6.25 -19.84 13.48
N CYS A 170 -6.42 -18.53 13.51
CA CYS A 170 -7.70 -17.87 13.76
C CYS A 170 -8.64 -17.84 12.52
N GLY A 171 -8.15 -18.20 11.34
CA GLY A 171 -8.91 -18.14 10.09
C GLY A 171 -9.22 -16.72 9.63
N VAL A 172 -8.41 -15.73 10.03
CA VAL A 172 -8.57 -14.32 9.64
C VAL A 172 -7.55 -13.93 8.56
N ARG A 173 -7.93 -13.02 7.67
CA ARG A 173 -7.04 -12.48 6.64
C ARG A 173 -6.34 -11.22 7.13
N ILE A 174 -5.17 -10.95 6.55
CA ILE A 174 -4.36 -9.78 6.87
C ILE A 174 -4.43 -8.79 5.70
N ILE A 175 -4.58 -7.52 6.01
CA ILE A 175 -4.29 -6.40 5.12
C ILE A 175 -2.92 -5.87 5.54
N GLU A 176 -1.93 -6.08 4.71
CA GLU A 176 -0.60 -5.50 4.85
C GLU A 176 -0.54 -4.22 4.03
N ASP A 177 -0.58 -3.07 4.70
CA ASP A 177 -0.44 -1.76 4.07
C ASP A 177 1.04 -1.35 4.10
N ASP A 178 1.68 -1.39 2.95
CA ASP A 178 3.12 -1.14 2.85
C ASP A 178 3.47 0.01 1.91
N PRO A 179 3.40 1.26 2.39
CA PRO A 179 3.85 2.41 1.64
C PRO A 179 5.36 2.67 1.74
N TYR A 180 6.12 1.94 2.60
CA TYR A 180 7.44 2.39 3.03
C TYR A 180 8.57 1.35 2.93
N SER A 181 8.31 0.07 2.65
CA SER A 181 9.38 -0.96 2.63
C SER A 181 10.52 -0.60 1.68
N LEU A 182 10.21 0.01 0.55
CA LEU A 182 11.21 0.43 -0.45
C LEU A 182 12.12 1.58 0.02
N PHE A 183 11.91 2.12 1.22
CA PHE A 183 12.85 3.08 1.85
C PHE A 183 13.96 2.40 2.65
N LEU A 184 13.85 1.10 2.92
CA LEU A 184 14.84 0.31 3.65
C LEU A 184 15.62 -0.59 2.69
N ASP A 185 16.93 -0.70 2.89
CA ASP A 185 17.77 -1.63 2.13
C ASP A 185 17.55 -3.09 2.58
N ASP A 186 17.36 -3.28 3.89
CA ASP A 186 17.19 -4.59 4.53
C ASP A 186 15.80 -4.68 5.21
N ALA A 187 14.73 -4.45 4.45
CA ALA A 187 13.38 -4.61 4.98
C ALA A 187 13.11 -6.08 5.35
N PRO A 188 12.50 -6.36 6.52
CA PRO A 188 12.06 -7.72 6.84
C PRO A 188 11.07 -8.25 5.79
N PRO A 189 10.98 -9.57 5.58
CA PRO A 189 10.07 -10.16 4.59
C PRO A 189 8.64 -9.68 4.77
N ALA A 190 7.98 -9.33 3.68
CA ALA A 190 6.56 -8.97 3.69
C ALA A 190 5.71 -10.13 4.24
N LEU A 191 4.64 -9.82 4.96
CA LEU A 191 3.68 -10.82 5.43
C LEU A 191 3.08 -11.60 4.25
N ALA A 192 2.88 -10.92 3.12
CA ALA A 192 2.43 -11.53 1.88
C ALA A 192 3.39 -12.58 1.33
N SER A 193 4.70 -12.44 1.56
CA SER A 193 5.70 -13.49 1.23
C SER A 193 5.61 -14.68 2.18
N LEU A 194 5.30 -14.43 3.46
CA LEU A 194 5.21 -15.47 4.49
C LEU A 194 3.89 -16.27 4.43
N ALA A 195 2.78 -15.62 4.06
CA ALA A 195 1.46 -16.26 3.95
C ALA A 195 0.67 -15.75 2.73
N PRO A 196 1.10 -16.08 1.51
CA PRO A 196 0.51 -15.53 0.29
C PRO A 196 -0.98 -15.88 0.11
N ALA A 197 -1.47 -16.94 0.75
CA ALA A 197 -2.88 -17.34 0.70
C ALA A 197 -3.80 -16.60 1.68
N SER A 198 -3.23 -15.77 2.59
CA SER A 198 -3.99 -15.13 3.68
C SER A 198 -3.81 -13.62 3.74
N VAL A 199 -2.93 -13.04 2.91
CA VAL A 199 -2.55 -11.64 2.98
C VAL A 199 -2.95 -10.89 1.72
N PHE A 200 -3.64 -9.75 1.89
CA PHE A 200 -3.77 -8.71 0.89
C PHE A 200 -2.64 -7.71 1.10
N TYR A 201 -1.75 -7.59 0.13
CA TYR A 201 -0.66 -6.63 0.18
C TYR A 201 -1.02 -5.39 -0.62
N ILE A 202 -0.93 -4.21 0.00
CA ILE A 202 -1.24 -2.92 -0.61
C ILE A 202 0.05 -2.11 -0.70
N ALA A 203 0.47 -1.77 -1.91
CA ALA A 203 1.57 -0.85 -2.16
C ALA A 203 1.08 0.39 -2.88
N THR A 204 1.39 1.56 -2.34
CA THR A 204 1.04 2.85 -2.95
C THR A 204 2.24 3.53 -3.58
N LEU A 205 2.06 4.12 -4.74
CA LEU A 205 3.07 4.96 -5.37
C LEU A 205 3.10 6.39 -4.79
N ALA A 206 2.14 6.72 -3.93
CA ALA A 206 2.02 8.07 -3.37
C ALA A 206 3.17 8.48 -2.44
N LYS A 207 3.90 7.51 -1.87
CA LYS A 207 5.02 7.77 -0.95
C LYS A 207 6.37 7.55 -1.63
N THR A 208 6.43 6.58 -2.53
CA THR A 208 7.65 6.17 -3.25
C THR A 208 7.93 7.01 -4.49
N LEU A 209 6.90 7.51 -5.15
CA LEU A 209 7.03 8.34 -6.36
C LEU A 209 6.41 9.72 -6.14
N THR A 210 5.09 9.81 -6.29
CA THR A 210 4.34 11.07 -6.11
C THR A 210 2.86 10.78 -5.85
N PRO A 211 2.22 11.50 -4.92
CA PRO A 211 0.80 11.33 -4.65
C PRO A 211 -0.10 11.70 -5.83
N GLY A 212 0.39 12.50 -6.78
CA GLY A 212 -0.35 12.92 -7.97
C GLY A 212 -0.75 11.78 -8.91
N LEU A 213 0.01 10.67 -8.94
CA LEU A 213 -0.33 9.49 -9.75
C LEU A 213 -1.63 8.82 -9.31
N ARG A 214 -2.03 8.97 -8.05
CA ARG A 214 -3.23 8.31 -7.50
C ARG A 214 -3.32 6.82 -7.83
N THR A 215 -2.17 6.13 -7.82
CA THR A 215 -2.07 4.70 -8.16
C THR A 215 -1.58 3.91 -6.96
N ALA A 216 -2.22 2.79 -6.72
CA ALA A 216 -1.79 1.74 -5.79
C ALA A 216 -2.03 0.38 -6.42
N PHE A 217 -1.26 -0.60 -5.98
CA PHE A 217 -1.42 -2.00 -6.35
C PHE A 217 -1.87 -2.82 -5.15
N VAL A 218 -2.80 -3.73 -5.37
CA VAL A 218 -3.19 -4.75 -4.40
C VAL A 218 -2.79 -6.11 -4.96
N LEU A 219 -2.01 -6.87 -4.21
CA LEU A 219 -1.79 -8.29 -4.48
C LEU A 219 -2.77 -9.09 -3.62
N GLY A 220 -3.72 -9.75 -4.26
CA GLY A 220 -4.67 -10.63 -3.57
C GLY A 220 -4.08 -12.02 -3.29
N PRO A 221 -4.65 -12.78 -2.35
CA PRO A 221 -4.28 -14.18 -2.10
C PRO A 221 -4.40 -15.09 -3.32
N ASP A 222 -5.40 -14.84 -4.15
CA ASP A 222 -5.72 -15.58 -5.37
C ASP A 222 -6.50 -14.70 -6.36
N GLN A 223 -6.84 -15.26 -7.53
CA GLN A 223 -7.61 -14.53 -8.55
C GLN A 223 -9.04 -14.22 -8.10
N ASP A 224 -9.69 -15.12 -7.36
CA ASP A 224 -11.05 -14.88 -6.84
C ASP A 224 -11.06 -13.75 -5.84
N SER A 225 -10.05 -13.68 -4.99
CA SER A 225 -9.86 -12.57 -4.05
C SER A 225 -9.68 -11.24 -4.79
N ARG A 226 -8.89 -11.22 -5.88
CA ARG A 226 -8.77 -10.05 -6.74
C ARG A 226 -10.11 -9.63 -7.34
N HIS A 227 -10.90 -10.59 -7.86
CA HIS A 227 -12.23 -10.32 -8.43
C HIS A 227 -13.20 -9.75 -7.38
N ASN A 228 -13.20 -10.32 -6.17
CA ASN A 228 -14.06 -9.84 -5.07
C ASN A 228 -13.71 -8.40 -4.67
N VAL A 229 -12.40 -8.07 -4.54
CA VAL A 229 -11.95 -6.72 -4.23
C VAL A 229 -12.29 -5.76 -5.37
N LEU A 230 -12.13 -6.18 -6.64
CA LEU A 230 -12.53 -5.39 -7.80
C LEU A 230 -14.03 -5.09 -7.78
N ALA A 231 -14.87 -6.07 -7.52
CA ALA A 231 -16.32 -5.88 -7.44
C ALA A 231 -16.70 -4.89 -6.34
N ALA A 232 -16.06 -4.99 -5.17
CA ALA A 232 -16.25 -4.04 -4.08
C ALA A 232 -15.78 -2.62 -4.46
N MET A 233 -14.60 -2.49 -5.08
CA MET A 233 -14.07 -1.20 -5.51
C MET A 233 -14.98 -0.50 -6.51
N ARG A 234 -15.57 -1.24 -7.44
CA ARG A 234 -16.49 -0.69 -8.46
C ARG A 234 -17.75 -0.06 -7.89
N SER A 235 -18.13 -0.38 -6.65
CA SER A 235 -19.30 0.21 -5.99
C SER A 235 -19.11 1.69 -5.61
N PHE A 236 -17.85 2.18 -5.53
CA PHE A 236 -17.53 3.56 -5.13
C PHE A 236 -16.45 4.23 -5.99
N ALA A 237 -15.60 3.45 -6.67
CA ALA A 237 -14.57 3.95 -7.58
C ALA A 237 -14.48 3.02 -8.79
N VAL A 238 -15.09 3.42 -9.89
CA VAL A 238 -15.26 2.56 -11.07
C VAL A 238 -13.93 2.00 -11.58
N MET A 239 -12.87 2.84 -11.63
CA MET A 239 -11.53 2.48 -12.09
C MET A 239 -10.48 3.50 -11.64
N ALA A 240 -9.20 3.16 -11.71
CA ALA A 240 -8.12 4.14 -11.71
C ALA A 240 -8.14 4.97 -13.01
N ALA A 241 -7.59 6.19 -12.98
CA ALA A 241 -7.54 7.04 -14.17
C ALA A 241 -6.66 6.42 -15.26
N PRO A 242 -7.17 6.12 -16.47
CA PRO A 242 -6.41 5.38 -17.48
C PRO A 242 -5.11 6.07 -17.90
N LEU A 243 -5.12 7.40 -18.05
CA LEU A 243 -3.92 8.17 -18.36
C LEU A 243 -2.81 7.97 -17.31
N MET A 244 -3.19 7.92 -16.02
CA MET A 244 -2.21 7.67 -14.95
C MET A 244 -1.75 6.22 -14.94
N GLY A 245 -2.60 5.27 -15.31
CA GLY A 245 -2.24 3.87 -15.50
C GLY A 245 -1.18 3.70 -16.59
N VAL A 246 -1.40 4.29 -17.76
CA VAL A 246 -0.43 4.29 -18.88
C VAL A 246 0.90 4.93 -18.46
N LEU A 247 0.86 6.11 -17.84
CA LEU A 247 2.05 6.82 -17.38
C LEU A 247 2.82 6.00 -16.33
N THR A 248 2.12 5.44 -15.36
CA THR A 248 2.71 4.59 -14.31
C THR A 248 3.38 3.35 -14.89
N THR A 249 2.69 2.65 -15.79
CA THR A 249 3.20 1.48 -16.51
C THR A 249 4.49 1.82 -17.25
N GLN A 250 4.47 2.93 -17.99
CA GLN A 250 5.65 3.39 -18.71
C GLN A 250 6.82 3.74 -17.78
N TRP A 251 6.56 4.43 -16.68
CA TRP A 251 7.61 4.80 -15.72
C TRP A 251 8.23 3.57 -15.05
N ILE A 252 7.42 2.57 -14.70
CA ILE A 252 7.91 1.32 -14.12
C ILE A 252 8.76 0.55 -15.15
N THR A 253 8.23 0.32 -16.34
CA THR A 253 8.87 -0.51 -17.36
C THR A 253 10.12 0.14 -17.98
N SER A 254 10.21 1.47 -17.95
CA SER A 254 11.39 2.22 -18.46
C SER A 254 12.49 2.46 -17.42
N GLY A 255 12.27 2.10 -16.16
CA GLY A 255 13.18 2.41 -15.04
C GLY A 255 13.05 3.84 -14.50
N THR A 256 12.17 4.68 -15.06
CA THR A 256 11.92 6.04 -14.57
C THR A 256 11.37 6.04 -13.14
N ALA A 257 10.48 5.09 -12.81
CA ALA A 257 9.96 4.94 -11.46
C ALA A 257 11.09 4.65 -10.45
N GLN A 258 12.06 3.81 -10.81
CA GLN A 258 13.22 3.55 -9.96
C GLN A 258 14.07 4.81 -9.75
N GLN A 259 14.32 5.55 -10.81
CA GLN A 259 15.07 6.82 -10.72
C GLN A 259 14.37 7.82 -9.76
N ILE A 260 13.05 7.93 -9.83
CA ILE A 260 12.28 8.79 -8.92
C ILE A 260 12.36 8.27 -7.47
N LEU A 261 12.18 6.97 -7.25
CA LEU A 261 12.30 6.34 -5.93
C LEU A 261 13.66 6.61 -5.30
N ASP A 262 14.74 6.42 -6.06
CA ASP A 262 16.11 6.67 -5.58
C ASP A 262 16.30 8.14 -5.17
N GLY A 263 15.77 9.07 -5.95
CA GLY A 263 15.78 10.50 -5.62
C GLY A 263 14.96 10.84 -4.38
N VAL A 264 13.78 10.23 -4.20
CA VAL A 264 12.93 10.40 -3.01
C VAL A 264 13.63 9.83 -1.76
N ARG A 265 14.26 8.64 -1.87
CA ARG A 265 15.05 8.03 -0.79
C ARG A 265 16.23 8.92 -0.38
N ALA A 266 16.99 9.42 -1.34
CA ALA A 266 18.14 10.27 -1.08
C ALA A 266 17.74 11.55 -0.34
N GLU A 267 16.67 12.22 -0.78
CA GLU A 267 16.16 13.43 -0.10
C GLU A 267 15.59 13.11 1.30
N ALA A 268 14.87 11.98 1.46
CA ALA A 268 14.37 11.57 2.76
C ALA A 268 15.51 11.30 3.76
N LEU A 269 16.59 10.65 3.34
CA LEU A 269 17.79 10.42 4.15
C LEU A 269 18.47 11.74 4.53
N ALA A 270 18.62 12.68 3.59
CA ALA A 270 19.20 13.99 3.86
C ALA A 270 18.39 14.77 4.91
N ARG A 271 17.05 14.75 4.79
CA ARG A 271 16.15 15.36 5.78
C ARG A 271 16.22 14.69 7.15
N GLN A 272 16.30 13.36 7.18
CA GLN A 272 16.45 12.63 8.45
C GLN A 272 17.77 12.99 9.15
N GLN A 273 18.88 13.08 8.39
CA GLN A 273 20.17 13.50 8.95
C GLN A 273 20.10 14.93 9.52
N LEU A 274 19.47 15.85 8.78
CA LEU A 274 19.27 17.22 9.26
C LEU A 274 18.41 17.27 10.52
N ALA A 275 17.32 16.49 10.56
CA ALA A 275 16.47 16.39 11.75
C ALA A 275 17.24 15.87 12.98
N ARG A 276 18.04 14.81 12.82
CA ARG A 276 18.90 14.28 13.90
C ARG A 276 19.92 15.28 14.44
N GLN A 277 20.40 16.18 13.59
CA GLN A 277 21.35 17.24 13.98
C GLN A 277 20.67 18.42 14.69
N ARG A 278 19.41 18.67 14.44
CA ARG A 278 18.70 19.89 14.88
C ARG A 278 17.66 19.65 15.96
N LEU A 279 17.13 18.44 16.06
CA LEU A 279 16.14 18.10 17.08
C LEU A 279 16.83 17.39 18.25
N PRO A 280 16.37 17.65 19.51
CA PRO A 280 16.83 16.87 20.64
C PRO A 280 16.55 15.38 20.37
N GLY A 281 17.47 14.53 20.79
CA GLY A 281 17.26 13.07 20.74
C GLY A 281 16.05 12.66 21.58
N PRO A 282 15.51 11.48 21.31
CA PRO A 282 14.42 10.93 22.10
C PRO A 282 14.83 10.69 23.55
#